data_b32665f9153bcb658b845b728b9d7739
#
_entry.id   b32665f9153bcb658b845b728b9d7739
#
_cell.length_a   1.000
_cell.length_b   1.000
_cell.length_c   1.000
_cell.angle_alpha   90.00
_cell.angle_beta   90.00
_cell.angle_gamma   90.00
#
_symmetry.space_group_name_H-M   'P 1'
#
loop_
_entity.id
_entity.type
_entity.pdbx_description
1 polymer ?
#
loop_
_entity_poly.entity_id
_entity_poly.type
_entity_poly.pdbx_seq_one_letter_code
_entity_poly.pdbx_strand_id
1 'polypeptide(L)'
;SDVDYSTNSSGWYEVTNVSQLQCIGANGPQQNYVLTNDIDATGTQKWNDDGSGAEGFDPIGNFSAPFTGSFDGQGHEISNLYIDREEASYVGVFGAVEDGRIENVGVENVSITGKTSVGGLVGEIDGGTVSESYATGLIDISTNQRAEYVGGLVGQNYGGTVTGSHAKSSVTLSGSKSIYVGGLVGRNINNGTVTNSYATSTVTGTSRVGGLVGMNNDAAINTSYATGTVTGGFAGGLVGQQRNGATVDESYATGDVTGKFPGD
;
A
#
# COMPACT_ATOMS: atom_id res chain seq x y z
N SER A 1 -13.95 21.44 -8.97
CA SER A 1 -14.24 22.47 -7.96
C SER A 1 -12.93 22.86 -7.32
N ASP A 2 -12.61 24.16 -7.38
CA ASP A 2 -11.42 24.70 -6.74
C ASP A 2 -11.53 24.46 -5.24
N VAL A 3 -10.65 23.61 -4.71
CA VAL A 3 -10.51 23.39 -3.27
C VAL A 3 -9.38 24.29 -2.81
N ASP A 4 -9.70 25.22 -1.90
CA ASP A 4 -8.71 26.12 -1.34
C ASP A 4 -7.85 25.38 -0.29
N TYR A 5 -6.55 25.59 -0.37
CA TYR A 5 -5.58 25.16 0.64
C TYR A 5 -4.96 26.37 1.31
N SER A 6 -4.87 26.35 2.63
CA SER A 6 -3.92 27.19 3.35
C SER A 6 -2.50 26.65 3.21
N THR A 7 -1.51 27.46 3.50
CA THR A 7 -0.11 27.04 3.57
C THR A 7 0.47 27.33 4.94
N ASN A 8 1.25 26.40 5.45
CA ASN A 8 2.00 26.60 6.69
C ASN A 8 3.19 27.56 6.50
N SER A 9 3.92 27.85 7.57
CA SER A 9 5.09 28.74 7.54
C SER A 9 6.25 28.26 6.64
N SER A 10 6.28 26.98 6.28
CA SER A 10 7.26 26.37 5.35
C SER A 10 6.77 26.35 3.90
N GLY A 11 5.57 26.86 3.63
CA GLY A 11 4.99 26.89 2.29
C GLY A 11 4.35 25.56 1.85
N TRP A 12 4.12 24.61 2.77
CA TRP A 12 3.44 23.36 2.48
C TRP A 12 1.92 23.56 2.52
N TYR A 13 1.22 22.94 1.60
CA TYR A 13 -0.25 22.96 1.57
C TYR A 13 -0.83 22.16 2.72
N GLU A 14 -1.71 22.77 3.51
CA GLU A 14 -2.38 22.14 4.64
C GLU A 14 -3.61 21.37 4.19
N VAL A 15 -3.66 20.08 4.52
CA VAL A 15 -4.78 19.19 4.24
C VAL A 15 -5.54 18.92 5.53
N THR A 16 -6.79 19.36 5.58
CA THR A 16 -7.65 19.32 6.77
C THR A 16 -8.89 18.44 6.63
N ASN A 17 -9.18 17.99 5.41
CA ASN A 17 -10.37 17.20 5.12
C ASN A 17 -10.18 16.30 3.88
N VAL A 18 -11.07 15.32 3.72
CA VAL A 18 -11.00 14.32 2.65
C VAL A 18 -11.16 14.91 1.25
N SER A 19 -11.87 16.04 1.10
CA SER A 19 -12.02 16.72 -0.20
C SER A 19 -10.70 17.36 -0.64
N GLN A 20 -9.97 17.98 0.29
CA GLN A 20 -8.62 18.47 0.03
C GLN A 20 -7.67 17.31 -0.29
N LEU A 21 -7.72 16.23 0.48
CA LEU A 21 -6.92 15.03 0.20
C LEU A 21 -7.16 14.52 -1.24
N GLN A 22 -8.42 14.39 -1.67
CA GLN A 22 -8.79 13.97 -3.02
C GLN A 22 -8.22 14.89 -4.11
N CYS A 23 -8.14 16.18 -3.84
CA CYS A 23 -7.74 17.18 -4.83
C CYS A 23 -6.21 17.36 -4.96
N ILE A 24 -5.38 16.66 -4.19
CA ILE A 24 -3.91 16.76 -4.25
C ILE A 24 -3.39 16.54 -5.68
N GLY A 25 -3.85 15.50 -6.37
CA GLY A 25 -3.43 15.20 -7.73
C GLY A 25 -3.75 16.31 -8.74
N ALA A 26 -4.89 16.98 -8.58
CA ALA A 26 -5.32 18.07 -9.43
C ALA A 26 -4.67 19.41 -9.06
N ASN A 27 -4.39 19.64 -7.77
CA ASN A 27 -3.75 20.88 -7.28
C ASN A 27 -2.25 20.95 -7.61
N GLY A 28 -1.58 19.80 -7.69
CA GLY A 28 -0.17 19.71 -8.07
C GLY A 28 0.52 18.53 -7.39
N PRO A 29 0.66 17.42 -8.08
CA PRO A 29 1.27 16.20 -7.51
C PRO A 29 2.75 16.35 -7.17
N GLN A 30 3.40 17.44 -7.59
CA GLN A 30 4.79 17.78 -7.29
C GLN A 30 4.94 18.70 -6.06
N GLN A 31 3.84 19.13 -5.45
CA GLN A 31 3.86 20.04 -4.31
C GLN A 31 4.02 19.27 -2.99
N ASN A 32 4.28 20.02 -1.93
CA ASN A 32 4.40 19.46 -0.59
C ASN A 32 3.10 19.69 0.20
N TYR A 33 2.63 18.64 0.84
CA TYR A 33 1.39 18.61 1.60
C TYR A 33 1.61 18.13 3.03
N VAL A 34 0.83 18.64 3.94
CA VAL A 34 0.89 18.27 5.35
C VAL A 34 -0.50 18.07 5.92
N LEU A 35 -0.74 16.99 6.65
CA LEU A 35 -1.95 16.86 7.46
C LEU A 35 -1.82 17.74 8.69
N THR A 36 -2.91 18.38 9.08
CA THR A 36 -2.96 19.23 10.29
C THR A 36 -3.96 18.70 11.32
N ASN A 37 -4.70 17.68 10.99
CA ASN A 37 -5.64 16.95 11.85
C ASN A 37 -5.96 15.58 11.24
N ASP A 38 -6.58 14.72 12.03
CA ASP A 38 -7.11 13.45 11.55
C ASP A 38 -8.25 13.67 10.55
N ILE A 39 -8.36 12.81 9.55
CA ILE A 39 -9.35 12.87 8.48
C ILE A 39 -10.28 11.65 8.55
N ASP A 40 -11.56 11.87 8.78
CA ASP A 40 -12.58 10.84 8.56
C ASP A 40 -13.01 10.82 7.09
N ALA A 41 -12.68 9.74 6.39
CA ALA A 41 -12.98 9.53 4.99
C ALA A 41 -14.25 8.66 4.76
N THR A 42 -15.10 8.45 5.76
CA THR A 42 -16.35 7.66 5.65
C THR A 42 -17.21 8.11 4.46
N GLY A 43 -17.20 9.39 4.14
CA GLY A 43 -17.96 9.94 3.00
C GLY A 43 -17.60 9.33 1.65
N THR A 44 -16.39 8.78 1.51
CA THR A 44 -15.90 8.18 0.24
C THR A 44 -16.71 6.98 -0.21
N GLN A 45 -17.41 6.29 0.69
CA GLN A 45 -18.31 5.17 0.37
C GLN A 45 -19.44 5.53 -0.61
N LYS A 46 -19.66 6.81 -0.87
CA LYS A 46 -20.71 7.30 -1.79
C LYS A 46 -20.13 8.08 -2.98
N TRP A 47 -18.82 8.11 -3.12
CA TRP A 47 -18.17 8.89 -4.17
C TRP A 47 -18.06 8.09 -5.47
N ASN A 48 -18.08 8.83 -6.58
CA ASN A 48 -17.91 8.29 -7.92
C ASN A 48 -18.92 7.17 -8.25
N ASP A 49 -20.17 7.33 -7.79
CA ASP A 49 -21.29 6.41 -8.10
C ASP A 49 -21.92 6.84 -9.44
N ASP A 50 -21.75 6.00 -10.44
CA ASP A 50 -22.34 6.16 -11.78
C ASP A 50 -23.64 5.39 -11.97
N GLY A 51 -24.16 4.78 -10.88
CA GLY A 51 -25.34 3.92 -10.86
C GLY A 51 -25.04 2.42 -10.93
N SER A 52 -23.77 2.03 -11.06
CA SER A 52 -23.31 0.63 -10.95
C SER A 52 -22.77 0.30 -9.55
N GLY A 53 -22.55 1.29 -8.74
CA GLY A 53 -21.95 1.26 -7.40
C GLY A 53 -20.91 2.38 -7.23
N ALA A 54 -20.63 2.73 -5.98
CA ALA A 54 -19.65 3.77 -5.68
C ALA A 54 -18.22 3.22 -5.84
N GLU A 55 -17.42 3.84 -6.69
CA GLU A 55 -16.00 3.51 -6.84
C GLU A 55 -15.12 4.04 -5.67
N GLY A 56 -15.66 4.94 -4.86
CA GLY A 56 -14.97 5.50 -3.71
C GLY A 56 -13.97 6.60 -4.03
N PHE A 57 -12.94 6.68 -3.21
CA PHE A 57 -11.84 7.63 -3.36
C PHE A 57 -11.04 7.36 -4.65
N ASP A 58 -10.62 8.40 -5.34
CA ASP A 58 -9.76 8.29 -6.52
C ASP A 58 -8.29 8.39 -6.07
N PRO A 59 -7.46 7.36 -6.27
CA PRO A 59 -6.07 7.35 -5.82
C PRO A 59 -5.27 8.57 -6.29
N ILE A 60 -4.48 9.16 -5.39
CA ILE A 60 -3.63 10.30 -5.70
C ILE A 60 -2.46 9.84 -6.57
N GLY A 61 -2.35 10.39 -7.78
CA GLY A 61 -1.33 10.00 -8.75
C GLY A 61 -1.63 8.65 -9.45
N ASN A 62 -1.12 8.53 -10.66
CA ASN A 62 -1.21 7.32 -11.47
C ASN A 62 0.07 7.19 -12.31
N PHE A 63 0.19 6.13 -13.11
CA PHE A 63 1.39 5.89 -13.95
C PHE A 63 1.78 7.06 -14.86
N SER A 64 0.81 7.80 -15.40
CA SER A 64 1.06 8.92 -16.33
C SER A 64 1.27 10.27 -15.64
N ALA A 65 0.81 10.39 -14.39
CA ALA A 65 0.91 11.59 -13.56
C ALA A 65 1.12 11.16 -12.10
N PRO A 66 2.30 10.65 -11.75
CA PRO A 66 2.59 10.17 -10.40
C PRO A 66 2.67 11.33 -9.40
N PHE A 67 2.52 11.00 -8.13
CA PHE A 67 2.85 11.92 -7.05
C PHE A 67 4.38 11.99 -6.89
N THR A 68 4.95 13.18 -7.04
CA THR A 68 6.41 13.41 -6.97
C THR A 68 6.80 14.36 -5.85
N GLY A 69 5.82 14.85 -5.09
CA GLY A 69 6.01 15.76 -3.96
C GLY A 69 6.33 15.05 -2.65
N SER A 70 6.15 15.78 -1.57
CA SER A 70 6.23 15.24 -0.21
C SER A 70 4.87 15.35 0.49
N PHE A 71 4.50 14.29 1.20
CA PHE A 71 3.31 14.25 2.03
C PHE A 71 3.71 13.85 3.46
N ASP A 72 3.54 14.76 4.40
CA ASP A 72 3.81 14.50 5.82
C ASP A 72 2.50 14.45 6.59
N GLY A 73 2.18 13.29 7.13
CA GLY A 73 1.01 13.08 7.97
C GLY A 73 1.12 13.70 9.36
N GLN A 74 2.31 14.07 9.82
CA GLN A 74 2.57 14.58 11.19
C GLN A 74 2.05 13.68 12.32
N GLY A 75 1.89 12.38 12.04
CA GLY A 75 1.31 11.42 12.98
C GLY A 75 -0.22 11.40 13.00
N HIS A 76 -0.88 12.15 12.13
CA HIS A 76 -2.32 12.10 11.94
C HIS A 76 -2.77 10.89 11.13
N GLU A 77 -4.06 10.59 11.20
CA GLU A 77 -4.68 9.42 10.60
C GLU A 77 -5.74 9.79 9.54
N ILE A 78 -5.80 8.97 8.49
CA ILE A 78 -6.89 8.97 7.51
C ILE A 78 -7.70 7.70 7.76
N SER A 79 -8.92 7.83 8.26
CA SER A 79 -9.74 6.70 8.65
C SER A 79 -10.93 6.44 7.74
N ASN A 80 -11.36 5.16 7.67
CA ASN A 80 -12.56 4.73 6.95
C ASN A 80 -12.56 5.01 5.44
N LEU A 81 -11.38 5.04 4.82
CA LEU A 81 -11.27 5.25 3.39
C LEU A 81 -11.81 4.04 2.61
N TYR A 82 -12.65 4.33 1.62
CA TYR A 82 -13.22 3.33 0.72
C TYR A 82 -12.74 3.53 -0.72
N ILE A 83 -12.25 2.45 -1.34
CA ILE A 83 -11.87 2.38 -2.76
C ILE A 83 -12.36 1.04 -3.31
N ASP A 84 -13.24 1.07 -4.31
CA ASP A 84 -13.73 -0.12 -5.01
C ASP A 84 -13.54 0.04 -6.53
N ARG A 85 -12.35 -0.31 -6.99
CA ARG A 85 -11.92 -0.13 -8.39
C ARG A 85 -11.34 -1.41 -8.95
N GLU A 86 -12.19 -2.42 -9.10
CA GLU A 86 -11.83 -3.81 -9.44
C GLU A 86 -10.93 -3.95 -10.69
N GLU A 87 -11.05 -3.05 -11.65
CA GLU A 87 -10.25 -3.09 -12.89
C GLU A 87 -9.06 -2.13 -12.87
N ALA A 88 -8.91 -1.32 -11.82
CA ALA A 88 -7.85 -0.34 -11.74
C ALA A 88 -6.52 -0.93 -11.30
N SER A 89 -5.46 -0.37 -11.85
CA SER A 89 -4.09 -0.54 -11.37
C SER A 89 -3.67 0.69 -10.55
N TYR A 90 -2.68 0.50 -9.67
CA TYR A 90 -2.16 1.57 -8.82
C TYR A 90 -3.20 2.10 -7.84
N VAL A 91 -3.59 1.26 -6.90
CA VAL A 91 -4.68 1.52 -5.96
C VAL A 91 -4.17 1.61 -4.52
N GLY A 92 -4.53 2.70 -3.85
CA GLY A 92 -4.20 3.06 -2.48
C GLY A 92 -4.62 4.50 -2.22
N VAL A 93 -4.27 5.09 -1.07
CA VAL A 93 -4.42 6.54 -0.89
C VAL A 93 -3.62 7.26 -1.98
N PHE A 94 -2.39 6.83 -2.20
CA PHE A 94 -1.57 7.21 -3.34
C PHE A 94 -1.55 6.05 -4.35
N GLY A 95 -1.91 6.33 -5.60
CA GLY A 95 -1.88 5.33 -6.66
C GLY A 95 -0.46 5.02 -7.10
N ALA A 96 0.26 6.04 -7.61
CA ALA A 96 1.66 5.95 -8.00
C ALA A 96 2.47 7.10 -7.41
N VAL A 97 3.65 6.78 -6.87
CA VAL A 97 4.62 7.72 -6.31
C VAL A 97 5.95 7.54 -7.05
N GLU A 98 6.47 8.59 -7.69
CA GLU A 98 7.76 8.59 -8.38
C GLU A 98 8.70 9.59 -7.69
N ASP A 99 9.82 9.09 -7.15
CA ASP A 99 10.80 9.88 -6.38
C ASP A 99 10.21 10.72 -5.24
N GLY A 100 8.91 10.56 -4.95
CA GLY A 100 8.18 11.30 -3.93
C GLY A 100 8.41 10.73 -2.51
N ARG A 101 7.93 11.46 -1.50
CA ARG A 101 8.05 11.07 -0.11
C ARG A 101 6.70 11.06 0.59
N ILE A 102 6.39 9.97 1.27
CA ILE A 102 5.22 9.85 2.14
C ILE A 102 5.71 9.44 3.52
N GLU A 103 5.37 10.22 4.53
CA GLU A 103 5.86 9.97 5.88
C GLU A 103 4.84 10.30 6.98
N ASN A 104 5.05 9.67 8.13
CA ASN A 104 4.33 9.96 9.37
C ASN A 104 2.79 9.93 9.24
N VAL A 105 2.23 9.01 8.44
CA VAL A 105 0.77 8.94 8.23
C VAL A 105 0.23 7.55 8.56
N GLY A 106 -0.87 7.53 9.33
CA GLY A 106 -1.69 6.35 9.54
C GLY A 106 -2.85 6.29 8.55
N VAL A 107 -3.15 5.10 8.03
CA VAL A 107 -4.39 4.88 7.27
C VAL A 107 -5.16 3.77 7.97
N GLU A 108 -6.31 4.11 8.58
CA GLU A 108 -7.03 3.20 9.44
C GLU A 108 -8.36 2.73 8.87
N ASN A 109 -8.65 1.46 9.12
CA ASN A 109 -9.93 0.85 8.75
C ASN A 109 -10.30 1.06 7.28
N VAL A 110 -9.32 0.87 6.39
CA VAL A 110 -9.55 1.00 4.94
C VAL A 110 -10.34 -0.19 4.40
N SER A 111 -11.10 0.05 3.33
CA SER A 111 -11.71 -0.99 2.49
C SER A 111 -11.30 -0.75 1.05
N ILE A 112 -10.40 -1.60 0.54
CA ILE A 112 -9.76 -1.36 -0.76
C ILE A 112 -9.90 -2.59 -1.65
N THR A 113 -10.40 -2.36 -2.87
CA THR A 113 -10.45 -3.32 -3.98
C THR A 113 -9.73 -2.73 -5.20
N GLY A 114 -8.96 -3.55 -5.91
CA GLY A 114 -8.22 -3.16 -7.10
C GLY A 114 -7.69 -4.37 -7.89
N LYS A 115 -6.90 -4.16 -8.93
CA LYS A 115 -6.38 -5.22 -9.79
C LYS A 115 -4.87 -5.44 -9.68
N THR A 116 -4.09 -4.40 -9.93
CA THR A 116 -2.62 -4.50 -9.96
C THR A 116 -2.01 -3.38 -9.15
N SER A 117 -0.93 -3.66 -8.44
CA SER A 117 -0.26 -2.72 -7.53
C SER A 117 -1.25 -2.11 -6.53
N VAL A 118 -1.74 -2.93 -5.60
CA VAL A 118 -2.74 -2.53 -4.60
C VAL A 118 -2.10 -2.51 -3.22
N GLY A 119 -2.20 -1.38 -2.53
CA GLY A 119 -1.72 -1.22 -1.15
C GLY A 119 -2.65 -0.35 -0.31
N GLY A 120 -2.61 -0.50 1.00
CA GLY A 120 -3.43 0.31 1.92
C GLY A 120 -3.09 1.80 1.84
N LEU A 121 -1.81 2.13 1.67
CA LEU A 121 -1.33 3.51 1.54
C LEU A 121 -0.87 3.81 0.12
N VAL A 122 -0.05 2.97 -0.50
CA VAL A 122 0.53 3.24 -1.82
C VAL A 122 0.36 2.04 -2.75
N GLY A 123 -0.16 2.27 -3.96
CA GLY A 123 -0.20 1.27 -5.01
C GLY A 123 1.20 0.90 -5.50
N GLU A 124 1.96 1.89 -5.98
CA GLU A 124 3.34 1.71 -6.45
C GLU A 124 4.26 2.85 -6.02
N ILE A 125 5.47 2.49 -5.60
CA ILE A 125 6.59 3.41 -5.38
C ILE A 125 7.63 3.13 -6.48
N ASP A 126 8.02 4.15 -7.23
CA ASP A 126 9.15 4.13 -8.16
C ASP A 126 10.23 5.12 -7.68
N GLY A 127 11.30 4.62 -7.09
CA GLY A 127 12.39 5.43 -6.55
C GLY A 127 12.10 6.20 -5.24
N GLY A 128 10.84 6.38 -4.86
CA GLY A 128 10.42 7.19 -3.72
C GLY A 128 10.60 6.54 -2.34
N THR A 129 10.04 7.16 -1.31
CA THR A 129 10.15 6.69 0.09
C THR A 129 8.79 6.70 0.79
N VAL A 130 8.50 5.61 1.51
CA VAL A 130 7.45 5.53 2.53
C VAL A 130 8.12 5.28 3.88
N SER A 131 7.91 6.18 4.84
CA SER A 131 8.55 6.08 6.16
C SER A 131 7.58 6.36 7.30
N GLU A 132 7.81 5.71 8.45
CA GLU A 132 7.06 5.92 9.71
C GLU A 132 5.53 5.96 9.49
N SER A 133 5.04 5.07 8.60
CA SER A 133 3.65 5.08 8.15
C SER A 133 3.01 3.70 8.30
N TYR A 134 1.69 3.65 8.37
CA TYR A 134 1.03 2.37 8.54
C TYR A 134 -0.35 2.29 7.86
N ALA A 135 -0.82 1.05 7.68
CA ALA A 135 -2.17 0.78 7.22
C ALA A 135 -2.84 -0.35 8.00
N THR A 136 -4.14 -0.16 8.29
CA THR A 136 -5.03 -1.17 8.87
C THR A 136 -6.31 -1.28 8.06
N GLY A 137 -7.02 -2.40 8.15
CA GLY A 137 -8.31 -2.59 7.50
C GLY A 137 -8.35 -3.80 6.58
N LEU A 138 -9.10 -3.70 5.50
CA LEU A 138 -9.35 -4.79 4.56
C LEU A 138 -8.88 -4.44 3.15
N ILE A 139 -8.03 -5.29 2.60
CA ILE A 139 -7.71 -5.31 1.17
C ILE A 139 -8.27 -6.62 0.64
N ASP A 140 -9.41 -6.55 -0.04
CA ASP A 140 -10.13 -7.70 -0.56
C ASP A 140 -10.20 -7.67 -2.08
N ILE A 141 -9.58 -8.66 -2.70
CA ILE A 141 -9.62 -8.82 -4.14
C ILE A 141 -10.31 -10.16 -4.44
N SER A 142 -11.63 -10.11 -4.43
CA SER A 142 -12.50 -11.26 -4.65
C SER A 142 -12.94 -11.44 -6.11
N THR A 143 -12.35 -10.68 -7.03
CA THR A 143 -12.71 -10.72 -8.45
C THR A 143 -12.16 -11.95 -9.14
N ASN A 144 -12.81 -12.40 -10.22
CA ASN A 144 -12.30 -13.46 -11.10
C ASN A 144 -11.11 -13.00 -11.98
N GLN A 145 -10.63 -11.79 -11.78
CA GLN A 145 -9.52 -11.19 -12.49
C GLN A 145 -8.17 -11.60 -11.88
N ARG A 146 -7.12 -11.49 -12.67
CA ARG A 146 -5.76 -11.72 -12.19
C ARG A 146 -5.30 -10.51 -11.37
N ALA A 147 -5.08 -10.70 -10.09
CA ALA A 147 -4.48 -9.70 -9.23
C ALA A 147 -2.95 -9.86 -9.19
N GLU A 148 -2.23 -8.75 -9.25
CA GLU A 148 -0.77 -8.75 -9.18
C GLU A 148 -0.32 -7.69 -8.15
N TYR A 149 0.68 -8.04 -7.35
CA TYR A 149 1.37 -7.12 -6.42
C TYR A 149 0.44 -6.47 -5.39
N VAL A 150 -0.06 -7.27 -4.46
CA VAL A 150 -0.96 -6.81 -3.40
C VAL A 150 -0.23 -6.84 -2.06
N GLY A 151 -0.19 -5.70 -1.38
CA GLY A 151 0.43 -5.55 -0.06
C GLY A 151 -0.46 -4.82 0.93
N GLY A 152 -0.30 -5.11 2.21
CA GLY A 152 -1.07 -4.44 3.26
C GLY A 152 -0.82 -2.94 3.34
N LEU A 153 0.40 -2.48 3.00
CA LEU A 153 0.79 -1.08 2.96
C LEU A 153 1.11 -0.61 1.54
N VAL A 154 1.96 -1.36 0.82
CA VAL A 154 2.46 -1.02 -0.50
C VAL A 154 2.24 -2.18 -1.47
N GLY A 155 1.62 -1.93 -2.61
CA GLY A 155 1.45 -2.94 -3.66
C GLY A 155 2.77 -3.34 -4.29
N GLN A 156 3.51 -2.38 -4.85
CA GLN A 156 4.82 -2.58 -5.44
C GLN A 156 5.84 -1.51 -4.99
N ASN A 157 7.02 -1.97 -4.60
CA ASN A 157 8.19 -1.13 -4.37
C ASN A 157 9.22 -1.40 -5.48
N TYR A 158 9.34 -0.48 -6.42
CA TYR A 158 10.30 -0.50 -7.50
C TYR A 158 11.42 0.49 -7.23
N GLY A 159 12.57 0.04 -6.79
CA GLY A 159 13.73 0.89 -6.50
C GLY A 159 13.60 1.84 -5.30
N GLY A 160 12.46 1.88 -4.65
CA GLY A 160 12.18 2.79 -3.54
C GLY A 160 12.52 2.21 -2.16
N THR A 161 12.16 2.94 -1.12
CA THR A 161 12.42 2.58 0.27
C THR A 161 11.14 2.56 1.09
N VAL A 162 10.89 1.46 1.81
CA VAL A 162 9.88 1.34 2.85
C VAL A 162 10.60 1.15 4.19
N THR A 163 10.46 2.09 5.10
CA THR A 163 11.20 2.07 6.38
C THR A 163 10.35 2.49 7.57
N GLY A 164 10.61 1.92 8.76
CA GLY A 164 9.90 2.28 9.99
C GLY A 164 8.38 2.09 9.92
N SER A 165 7.89 1.32 8.96
CA SER A 165 6.48 1.28 8.57
C SER A 165 5.86 -0.08 8.85
N HIS A 166 4.51 -0.13 8.95
CA HIS A 166 3.88 -1.41 9.24
C HIS A 166 2.49 -1.58 8.61
N ALA A 167 2.04 -2.82 8.57
CA ALA A 167 0.67 -3.17 8.18
C ALA A 167 0.03 -4.15 9.17
N LYS A 168 -1.23 -3.87 9.47
CA LYS A 168 -2.12 -4.74 10.25
C LYS A 168 -3.45 -4.90 9.50
N SER A 169 -3.36 -5.21 8.22
CA SER A 169 -4.50 -5.35 7.33
C SER A 169 -4.86 -6.81 7.15
N SER A 170 -6.12 -7.12 6.90
CA SER A 170 -6.49 -8.41 6.33
C SER A 170 -6.32 -8.32 4.81
N VAL A 171 -5.40 -9.09 4.25
CA VAL A 171 -5.16 -9.14 2.81
C VAL A 171 -5.70 -10.44 2.27
N THR A 172 -6.83 -10.38 1.57
CA THR A 172 -7.55 -11.56 1.09
C THR A 172 -7.72 -11.52 -0.42
N LEU A 173 -7.24 -12.55 -1.09
CA LEU A 173 -7.41 -12.75 -2.53
C LEU A 173 -8.08 -14.11 -2.76
N SER A 174 -9.40 -14.07 -2.96
CA SER A 174 -10.23 -15.25 -3.23
C SER A 174 -10.71 -15.27 -4.69
N GLY A 175 -10.58 -16.40 -5.35
CA GLY A 175 -11.07 -16.61 -6.72
C GLY A 175 -10.16 -16.11 -7.84
N SER A 176 -9.14 -15.36 -7.56
CA SER A 176 -8.20 -14.83 -8.56
C SER A 176 -6.93 -15.68 -8.67
N LYS A 177 -6.27 -15.59 -9.83
CA LYS A 177 -4.89 -16.05 -9.98
C LYS A 177 -3.96 -14.95 -9.47
N SER A 178 -3.92 -14.75 -8.15
CA SER A 178 -2.99 -13.79 -7.53
C SER A 178 -1.54 -14.23 -7.77
N ILE A 179 -0.65 -13.27 -7.98
CA ILE A 179 0.75 -13.63 -8.22
C ILE A 179 1.59 -13.38 -6.97
N TYR A 180 1.65 -12.17 -6.45
CA TYR A 180 2.49 -11.84 -5.30
C TYR A 180 1.68 -11.07 -4.27
N VAL A 181 1.55 -11.66 -3.10
CA VAL A 181 0.76 -11.10 -1.99
C VAL A 181 1.64 -11.03 -0.76
N GLY A 182 1.76 -9.87 -0.17
CA GLY A 182 2.53 -9.64 1.05
C GLY A 182 1.73 -8.96 2.15
N GLY A 183 2.04 -9.26 3.38
CA GLY A 183 1.40 -8.58 4.52
C GLY A 183 1.75 -7.09 4.58
N LEU A 184 2.94 -6.70 4.13
CA LEU A 184 3.39 -5.30 4.03
C LEU A 184 3.52 -4.87 2.56
N VAL A 185 4.33 -5.58 1.77
CA VAL A 185 4.65 -5.24 0.39
C VAL A 185 4.34 -6.42 -0.53
N GLY A 186 3.56 -6.21 -1.59
CA GLY A 186 3.26 -7.26 -2.57
C GLY A 186 4.50 -7.69 -3.34
N ARG A 187 5.24 -6.72 -3.88
CA ARG A 187 6.46 -6.94 -4.66
C ARG A 187 7.54 -5.91 -4.34
N ASN A 188 8.77 -6.38 -4.02
CA ASN A 188 9.95 -5.54 -3.77
C ASN A 188 11.01 -5.89 -4.80
N ILE A 189 11.42 -4.93 -5.65
CA ILE A 189 12.29 -5.20 -6.80
C ILE A 189 13.23 -4.06 -7.10
N ASN A 190 14.22 -4.33 -7.97
CA ASN A 190 15.10 -3.34 -8.58
C ASN A 190 15.82 -2.45 -7.56
N ASN A 191 16.57 -3.08 -6.64
CA ASN A 191 17.21 -2.46 -5.47
C ASN A 191 16.25 -1.82 -4.45
N GLY A 192 14.97 -2.13 -4.50
CA GLY A 192 13.99 -1.71 -3.49
C GLY A 192 14.40 -2.21 -2.10
N THR A 193 14.15 -1.40 -1.08
CA THR A 193 14.49 -1.77 0.31
C THR A 193 13.26 -1.75 1.21
N VAL A 194 13.17 -2.76 2.09
CA VAL A 194 12.23 -2.82 3.20
C VAL A 194 13.05 -2.96 4.47
N THR A 195 13.00 -1.98 5.35
CA THR A 195 13.84 -2.00 6.57
C THR A 195 13.09 -1.50 7.80
N ASN A 196 13.44 -2.01 8.99
CA ASN A 196 12.81 -1.65 10.27
C ASN A 196 11.27 -1.68 10.23
N SER A 197 10.71 -2.61 9.46
CA SER A 197 9.29 -2.63 9.12
C SER A 197 8.66 -3.98 9.48
N TYR A 198 7.34 -4.01 9.66
CA TYR A 198 6.70 -5.26 10.02
C TYR A 198 5.27 -5.42 9.49
N ALA A 199 4.80 -6.66 9.47
CA ALA A 199 3.41 -7.00 9.21
C ALA A 199 2.86 -7.94 10.28
N THR A 200 1.68 -7.61 10.79
CA THR A 200 0.87 -8.51 11.64
C THR A 200 -0.41 -8.96 10.91
N SER A 201 -0.41 -8.81 9.61
CA SER A 201 -1.52 -9.04 8.69
C SER A 201 -1.83 -10.53 8.54
N THR A 202 -3.10 -10.88 8.50
CA THR A 202 -3.53 -12.18 7.95
C THR A 202 -3.50 -12.09 6.42
N VAL A 203 -2.75 -12.97 5.76
CA VAL A 203 -2.53 -12.92 4.32
C VAL A 203 -3.02 -14.20 3.66
N THR A 204 -3.96 -14.07 2.73
CA THR A 204 -4.50 -15.19 1.95
C THR A 204 -4.38 -14.90 0.46
N GLY A 205 -3.80 -15.84 -0.30
CA GLY A 205 -3.65 -15.71 -1.75
C GLY A 205 -3.56 -17.06 -2.44
N THR A 206 -3.50 -17.07 -3.78
CA THR A 206 -3.55 -18.30 -4.57
C THR A 206 -2.18 -18.76 -5.08
N SER A 207 -1.17 -17.91 -5.11
CA SER A 207 0.16 -18.25 -5.62
C SER A 207 1.24 -17.95 -4.58
N ARG A 208 2.06 -16.93 -4.76
CA ARG A 208 3.21 -16.63 -3.90
C ARG A 208 2.79 -15.64 -2.82
N VAL A 209 2.76 -16.12 -1.60
CA VAL A 209 2.22 -15.38 -0.45
C VAL A 209 3.29 -15.30 0.63
N GLY A 210 3.65 -14.09 1.03
CA GLY A 210 4.60 -13.84 2.12
C GLY A 210 3.96 -13.08 3.27
N GLY A 211 4.34 -13.41 4.49
CA GLY A 211 3.84 -12.68 5.67
C GLY A 211 4.26 -11.21 5.68
N LEU A 212 5.45 -10.89 5.14
CA LEU A 212 5.94 -9.53 4.97
C LEU A 212 5.92 -9.13 3.50
N VAL A 213 6.60 -9.87 2.63
CA VAL A 213 6.78 -9.53 1.21
C VAL A 213 6.39 -10.71 0.32
N GLY A 214 5.50 -10.48 -0.66
CA GLY A 214 5.09 -11.52 -1.61
C GLY A 214 6.23 -11.98 -2.51
N MET A 215 6.98 -11.03 -3.09
CA MET A 215 8.19 -11.30 -3.88
C MET A 215 9.29 -10.29 -3.56
N ASN A 216 10.50 -10.81 -3.30
CA ASN A 216 11.74 -10.04 -3.15
C ASN A 216 12.69 -10.43 -4.28
N ASN A 217 12.99 -9.50 -5.20
CA ASN A 217 13.77 -9.79 -6.40
C ASN A 217 14.76 -8.68 -6.69
N ASP A 218 16.06 -8.98 -6.65
CA ASP A 218 17.11 -7.96 -6.78
C ASP A 218 16.87 -6.77 -5.83
N ALA A 219 16.58 -7.09 -4.54
CA ALA A 219 16.10 -6.14 -3.55
C ALA A 219 16.44 -6.63 -2.13
N ALA A 220 16.33 -5.76 -1.13
CA ALA A 220 16.74 -6.07 0.23
C ALA A 220 15.60 -5.95 1.26
N ILE A 221 15.62 -6.86 2.24
CA ILE A 221 14.79 -6.80 3.44
C ILE A 221 15.74 -6.88 4.63
N ASN A 222 15.68 -5.88 5.53
CA ASN A 222 16.57 -5.81 6.68
C ASN A 222 15.79 -5.49 7.95
N THR A 223 16.16 -6.09 9.08
CA THR A 223 15.66 -5.77 10.42
C THR A 223 14.12 -5.69 10.47
N SER A 224 13.46 -6.65 9.80
CA SER A 224 12.02 -6.61 9.57
C SER A 224 11.36 -7.95 9.98
N TYR A 225 10.04 -7.95 10.25
CA TYR A 225 9.41 -9.19 10.69
C TYR A 225 7.94 -9.32 10.26
N ALA A 226 7.44 -10.57 10.33
CA ALA A 226 6.03 -10.88 10.14
C ALA A 226 5.52 -11.83 11.24
N THR A 227 4.32 -11.56 11.75
CA THR A 227 3.70 -12.40 12.80
C THR A 227 2.29 -12.88 12.43
N GLY A 228 1.75 -12.44 11.30
CA GLY A 228 0.42 -12.82 10.83
C GLY A 228 0.38 -14.21 10.20
N THR A 229 -0.81 -14.79 10.12
CA THR A 229 -1.06 -16.07 9.45
C THR A 229 -0.97 -15.91 7.93
N VAL A 230 -0.29 -16.86 7.28
CA VAL A 230 -0.10 -16.88 5.82
C VAL A 230 -0.73 -18.12 5.22
N THR A 231 -1.57 -17.94 4.21
CA THR A 231 -2.20 -19.03 3.46
C THR A 231 -2.03 -18.81 1.95
N GLY A 232 -1.46 -19.79 1.24
CA GLY A 232 -1.21 -19.63 -0.20
C GLY A 232 -0.83 -20.90 -0.94
N GLY A 233 -0.61 -20.80 -2.24
CA GLY A 233 -0.06 -21.89 -3.04
C GLY A 233 1.40 -22.16 -2.65
N PHE A 234 2.26 -21.17 -2.85
CA PHE A 234 3.62 -21.08 -2.31
C PHE A 234 3.58 -20.05 -1.21
N ALA A 235 3.66 -20.49 0.04
CA ALA A 235 3.54 -19.63 1.22
C ALA A 235 4.85 -19.62 1.99
N GLY A 236 5.34 -18.42 2.29
CA GLY A 236 6.50 -18.19 3.15
C GLY A 236 6.15 -17.31 4.34
N GLY A 237 6.60 -17.63 5.54
CA GLY A 237 6.31 -16.85 6.74
C GLY A 237 6.73 -15.38 6.60
N LEU A 238 7.89 -15.12 5.97
CA LEU A 238 8.40 -13.79 5.72
C LEU A 238 8.24 -13.41 4.23
N VAL A 239 8.79 -14.21 3.32
CA VAL A 239 8.84 -13.96 1.87
C VAL A 239 8.22 -15.10 1.08
N GLY A 240 7.27 -14.83 0.19
CA GLY A 240 6.65 -15.84 -0.65
C GLY A 240 7.55 -16.34 -1.77
N GLN A 241 8.38 -15.45 -2.34
CA GLN A 241 9.41 -15.81 -3.33
C GLN A 241 10.59 -14.86 -3.27
N GLN A 242 11.80 -15.43 -3.31
CA GLN A 242 13.06 -14.67 -3.41
C GLN A 242 13.79 -15.00 -4.70
N ARG A 243 14.39 -14.00 -5.38
CA ARG A 243 15.09 -14.18 -6.67
C ARG A 243 16.25 -13.19 -6.86
N ASN A 244 17.12 -13.51 -7.82
CA ASN A 244 18.12 -12.63 -8.43
C ASN A 244 18.99 -11.87 -7.42
N GLY A 245 19.61 -12.59 -6.47
CA GLY A 245 20.52 -11.97 -5.51
C GLY A 245 19.85 -11.13 -4.42
N ALA A 246 18.53 -11.18 -4.31
CA ALA A 246 17.83 -10.51 -3.22
C ALA A 246 18.31 -10.98 -1.85
N THR A 247 18.37 -10.09 -0.88
CA THR A 247 18.84 -10.39 0.49
C THR A 247 17.73 -10.27 1.53
N VAL A 248 17.89 -11.02 2.60
CA VAL A 248 17.08 -10.95 3.81
C VAL A 248 18.02 -11.04 5.00
N ASP A 249 18.18 -9.95 5.74
CA ASP A 249 19.10 -9.86 6.87
C ASP A 249 18.35 -9.47 8.15
N GLU A 250 18.77 -10.00 9.29
CA GLU A 250 18.23 -9.69 10.64
C GLU A 250 16.69 -9.68 10.71
N SER A 251 16.05 -10.56 9.94
CA SER A 251 14.60 -10.57 9.77
C SER A 251 14.02 -11.94 10.08
N TYR A 252 12.76 -11.98 10.57
CA TYR A 252 12.14 -13.24 10.99
C TYR A 252 10.62 -13.26 10.79
N ALA A 253 10.05 -14.45 10.87
CA ALA A 253 8.61 -14.65 10.91
C ALA A 253 8.23 -15.66 12.02
N THR A 254 7.07 -15.43 12.66
CA THR A 254 6.55 -16.32 13.73
C THR A 254 5.09 -16.74 13.52
N GLY A 255 4.44 -16.26 12.46
CA GLY A 255 3.06 -16.62 12.12
C GLY A 255 2.93 -18.04 11.54
N ASP A 256 1.74 -18.60 11.65
CA ASP A 256 1.40 -19.89 11.05
C ASP A 256 1.40 -19.79 9.52
N VAL A 257 1.96 -20.81 8.86
CA VAL A 257 2.05 -20.88 7.40
C VAL A 257 1.32 -22.11 6.87
N THR A 258 0.36 -21.90 5.98
CA THR A 258 -0.36 -22.97 5.29
C THR A 258 -0.18 -22.84 3.79
N GLY A 259 0.61 -23.75 3.19
CA GLY A 259 0.87 -23.82 1.76
C GLY A 259 0.38 -25.13 1.14
N LYS A 260 -0.12 -25.08 -0.09
CA LYS A 260 -0.38 -26.30 -0.88
C LYS A 260 0.91 -26.91 -1.42
N PHE A 261 1.91 -26.06 -1.63
CA PHE A 261 3.27 -26.44 -2.01
C PHE A 261 4.19 -25.73 -1.02
N PRO A 262 4.83 -26.45 -0.07
CA PRO A 262 5.81 -25.82 0.80
C PRO A 262 6.92 -25.24 -0.08
N GLY A 263 7.19 -23.96 0.08
CA GLY A 263 8.33 -23.32 -0.56
C GLY A 263 9.62 -23.84 0.05
N ASP A 264 10.64 -24.06 -0.77
CA ASP A 264 11.99 -24.39 -0.36
C ASP A 264 12.62 -23.27 0.47
#